data_5d105a63e92ea96134cb6cc9e4274a75
#
_entry.id   5d105a63e92ea96134cb6cc9e4274a75
#
_cell.length_a   1.000
_cell.length_b   1.000
_cell.length_c   1.000
_cell.angle_alpha   90.00
_cell.angle_beta   90.00
_cell.angle_gamma   90.00
#
_symmetry.space_group_name_H-M   'P 1'
#
loop_
_entity.id
_entity.type
_entity.pdbx_description
1 polymer ?
#
loop_
_entity_poly.entity_id
_entity_poly.type
_entity_poly.pdbx_seq_one_letter_code
_entity_poly.pdbx_strand_id
1 'polypeptide(L)'
;MIEKYTILPDEYWWGGTTINKFCPITSESEYHKDFRSRALNQTASLFLSDKGRFIFSPEPFKIDVSDGKITIEGNDIIFNDEMSCLKDAYTLAQSLYFPCDGKKLKKEFFKAPQYNSWIQFAYYPNQSGILKFAHEIIDNGYEPGIFIIDEGWHVSTAYGQWEFDFARFPNPKAMVDELHSLGFTVMLWVVPFVCSNGPAYVRSLRPLIGTDPEMAEHIYKRTEENEMVERQRRNS
;
A
#
# COMPACT_ATOMS: atom_id res chain seq x y z
N MET A 1 3.10 -21.66 17.03
CA MET A 1 3.30 -21.42 18.48
C MET A 1 2.21 -20.48 18.96
N ILE A 2 1.78 -20.62 20.22
CA ILE A 2 0.80 -19.71 20.84
C ILE A 2 1.48 -19.10 22.06
N GLU A 3 1.52 -17.76 22.11
CA GLU A 3 2.11 -17.01 23.22
C GLU A 3 1.06 -16.07 23.82
N LYS A 4 1.18 -15.79 25.11
CA LYS A 4 0.23 -14.96 25.84
C LYS A 4 0.93 -13.95 26.72
N TYR A 5 0.50 -12.69 26.62
CA TYR A 5 1.06 -11.58 27.38
C TYR A 5 -0.08 -10.84 28.10
N THR A 6 0.16 -10.47 29.34
CA THR A 6 -0.80 -9.65 30.12
C THR A 6 -0.57 -8.19 29.77
N ILE A 7 -1.66 -7.46 29.49
CA ILE A 7 -1.63 -6.00 29.38
C ILE A 7 -1.49 -5.43 30.79
N LEU A 8 -0.54 -4.54 31.00
CA LEU A 8 -0.30 -3.91 32.28
C LEU A 8 -1.40 -2.88 32.59
N PRO A 9 -1.59 -2.51 33.90
CA PRO A 9 -2.44 -1.38 34.24
C PRO A 9 -2.04 -0.11 33.51
N ASP A 10 -3.01 0.63 32.97
CA ASP A 10 -2.81 1.87 32.21
C ASP A 10 -1.83 1.73 31.05
N GLU A 11 -1.81 0.58 30.40
CA GLU A 11 -0.99 0.32 29.22
C GLU A 11 -1.81 0.41 27.96
N TYR A 12 -1.22 1.06 26.96
CA TYR A 12 -1.79 1.28 25.64
C TYR A 12 -0.89 0.68 24.57
N TRP A 13 -1.50 -0.10 23.64
CA TRP A 13 -0.81 -0.73 22.54
C TRP A 13 -1.29 -0.22 21.19
N TRP A 14 -0.37 -0.06 20.25
CA TRP A 14 -0.66 0.30 18.85
C TRP A 14 0.05 -0.65 17.91
N GLY A 15 -0.58 -0.93 16.77
CA GLY A 15 0.02 -1.76 15.73
C GLY A 15 -1.00 -2.41 14.81
N GLY A 16 -0.51 -3.30 13.97
CA GLY A 16 -1.35 -4.11 13.09
C GLY A 16 -1.73 -3.39 11.80
N THR A 17 -3.00 -3.01 11.65
CA THR A 17 -3.52 -2.47 10.39
C THR A 17 -4.00 -1.03 10.51
N THR A 18 -3.80 -0.24 9.46
CA THR A 18 -4.24 1.15 9.37
C THR A 18 -5.77 1.33 9.38
N ILE A 19 -6.54 0.26 9.10
CA ILE A 19 -8.03 0.31 9.12
C ILE A 19 -8.59 0.42 10.53
N ASN A 20 -7.88 -0.01 11.55
CA ASN A 20 -8.41 -0.17 12.91
C ASN A 20 -8.55 1.12 13.70
N LYS A 21 -8.74 2.27 13.05
CA LYS A 21 -8.80 3.57 13.70
C LYS A 21 -7.60 3.78 14.65
N PHE A 22 -7.23 4.98 14.94
CA PHE A 22 -6.10 5.31 15.82
C PHE A 22 -6.39 5.03 17.32
N CYS A 23 -7.31 4.12 17.62
CA CYS A 23 -7.64 3.76 19.01
C CYS A 23 -6.60 2.76 19.53
N PRO A 24 -5.98 3.02 20.66
CA PRO A 24 -5.07 2.06 21.27
C PRO A 24 -5.84 0.82 21.76
N ILE A 25 -5.14 -0.30 21.81
CA ILE A 25 -5.59 -1.52 22.47
C ILE A 25 -5.25 -1.42 23.95
N THR A 26 -6.21 -1.69 24.81
CA THR A 26 -6.10 -1.66 26.27
C THR A 26 -6.51 -2.99 26.88
N SER A 27 -6.42 -3.12 28.21
CA SER A 27 -6.91 -4.29 28.94
C SER A 27 -8.41 -4.54 28.80
N GLU A 28 -9.19 -3.52 28.40
CA GLU A 28 -10.64 -3.60 28.19
C GLU A 28 -11.02 -3.84 26.72
N SER A 29 -10.02 -3.92 25.83
CA SER A 29 -10.24 -4.05 24.39
C SER A 29 -10.60 -5.49 24.00
N GLU A 30 -11.54 -5.60 23.07
CA GLU A 30 -11.79 -6.80 22.28
C GLU A 30 -11.23 -6.55 20.88
N TYR A 31 -10.13 -7.24 20.53
CA TYR A 31 -9.46 -7.07 19.26
C TYR A 31 -9.02 -8.40 18.69
N HIS A 32 -9.50 -8.72 17.48
CA HIS A 32 -9.24 -10.01 16.83
C HIS A 32 -8.81 -9.75 15.39
N LYS A 33 -7.61 -10.24 15.01
CA LYS A 33 -7.10 -10.09 13.66
C LYS A 33 -6.23 -11.25 13.26
N ASP A 34 -6.41 -11.74 12.04
CA ASP A 34 -5.52 -12.71 11.41
C ASP A 34 -4.80 -12.04 10.24
N PHE A 35 -3.53 -11.71 10.41
CA PHE A 35 -2.71 -11.08 9.38
C PHE A 35 -2.23 -12.06 8.31
N ARG A 36 -2.43 -13.37 8.50
CA ARG A 36 -2.17 -14.42 7.51
C ARG A 36 -3.26 -14.43 6.43
N SER A 37 -4.43 -13.92 6.74
CA SER A 37 -5.55 -13.77 5.79
C SER A 37 -5.43 -12.47 5.01
N ARG A 38 -6.19 -12.34 3.89
CA ARG A 38 -6.22 -11.12 3.11
C ARG A 38 -6.58 -9.92 3.98
N ALA A 39 -5.63 -9.02 4.18
CA ALA A 39 -5.89 -7.70 4.74
C ALA A 39 -6.24 -6.74 3.61
N LEU A 40 -7.23 -5.89 3.82
CA LEU A 40 -7.70 -4.91 2.83
C LEU A 40 -6.85 -3.63 2.82
N ASN A 41 -5.78 -3.56 3.64
CA ASN A 41 -4.95 -2.36 3.75
C ASN A 41 -3.56 -2.70 4.31
N GLN A 42 -2.68 -1.69 4.41
CA GLN A 42 -1.35 -1.87 4.97
C GLN A 42 -1.42 -2.46 6.38
N THR A 43 -0.62 -3.48 6.59
CA THR A 43 -0.47 -4.15 7.88
C THR A 43 1.00 -4.32 8.22
N ALA A 44 1.30 -4.32 9.50
CA ALA A 44 2.62 -4.65 10.01
C ALA A 44 2.48 -5.65 11.17
N SER A 45 3.34 -6.65 11.18
CA SER A 45 3.43 -7.62 12.28
C SER A 45 4.24 -7.03 13.47
N LEU A 46 3.96 -5.77 13.80
CA LEU A 46 4.59 -5.03 14.89
C LEU A 46 3.52 -4.34 15.74
N PHE A 47 3.59 -4.57 17.05
CA PHE A 47 2.80 -3.87 18.05
C PHE A 47 3.73 -3.25 19.08
N LEU A 48 3.44 -2.02 19.47
CA LEU A 48 4.24 -1.20 20.36
C LEU A 48 3.39 -0.70 21.53
N SER A 49 3.96 -0.70 22.72
CA SER A 49 3.33 -0.24 23.95
C SER A 49 3.96 1.06 24.47
N ASP A 50 3.14 1.90 25.10
CA ASP A 50 3.61 3.09 25.81
C ASP A 50 4.48 2.76 27.04
N LYS A 51 4.41 1.52 27.53
CA LYS A 51 5.27 1.01 28.62
C LYS A 51 6.61 0.46 28.13
N GLY A 52 6.96 0.70 26.85
CA GLY A 52 8.25 0.31 26.30
C GLY A 52 8.31 -1.14 25.81
N ARG A 53 7.19 -1.83 25.75
CA ARG A 53 7.13 -3.21 25.25
C ARG A 53 6.83 -3.26 23.76
N PHE A 54 7.30 -4.32 23.08
CA PHE A 54 6.85 -4.58 21.72
C PHE A 54 6.70 -6.07 21.43
N ILE A 55 5.84 -6.36 20.46
CA ILE A 55 5.67 -7.69 19.85
C ILE A 55 5.97 -7.53 18.36
N PHE A 56 6.84 -8.37 17.84
CA PHE A 56 7.21 -8.39 16.44
C PHE A 56 7.30 -9.84 15.92
N SER A 57 6.99 -10.03 14.64
CA SER A 57 7.36 -11.24 13.90
C SER A 57 7.69 -10.86 12.45
N PRO A 58 8.71 -11.49 11.83
CA PRO A 58 8.97 -11.37 10.40
C PRO A 58 7.84 -11.99 9.56
N GLU A 59 7.05 -12.88 10.16
CA GLU A 59 5.93 -13.58 9.52
C GLU A 59 4.58 -13.04 10.01
N PRO A 60 3.53 -13.10 9.17
CA PRO A 60 2.19 -12.76 9.59
C PRO A 60 1.69 -13.70 10.69
N PHE A 61 0.98 -13.16 11.68
CA PHE A 61 0.42 -13.92 12.79
C PHE A 61 -1.06 -13.57 13.04
N LYS A 62 -1.72 -14.37 13.85
CA LYS A 62 -3.03 -14.05 14.41
C LYS A 62 -2.86 -13.44 15.79
N ILE A 63 -3.62 -12.40 16.08
CA ILE A 63 -3.71 -11.75 17.39
C ILE A 63 -5.14 -11.77 17.89
N ASP A 64 -5.31 -12.15 19.15
CA ASP A 64 -6.57 -12.08 19.89
C ASP A 64 -6.29 -11.32 21.20
N VAL A 65 -7.06 -10.26 21.45
CA VAL A 65 -7.01 -9.51 22.70
C VAL A 65 -8.38 -9.62 23.37
N SER A 66 -8.39 -10.14 24.57
CA SER A 66 -9.57 -10.26 25.43
C SER A 66 -9.15 -10.45 26.88
N ASP A 67 -9.99 -10.08 27.83
CA ASP A 67 -9.77 -10.25 29.27
C ASP A 67 -8.39 -9.75 29.74
N GLY A 68 -7.94 -8.62 29.20
CA GLY A 68 -6.66 -8.00 29.54
C GLY A 68 -5.43 -8.79 29.09
N LYS A 69 -5.57 -9.67 28.10
CA LYS A 69 -4.47 -10.50 27.57
C LYS A 69 -4.36 -10.36 26.07
N ILE A 70 -3.13 -10.35 25.59
CA ILE A 70 -2.77 -10.47 24.18
C ILE A 70 -2.37 -11.92 23.94
N THR A 71 -3.06 -12.62 23.04
CA THR A 71 -2.73 -13.97 22.58
C THR A 71 -2.26 -13.89 21.14
N ILE A 72 -1.06 -14.37 20.85
CA ILE A 72 -0.46 -14.41 19.51
C ILE A 72 -0.33 -15.87 19.07
N GLU A 73 -0.82 -16.18 17.88
CA GLU A 73 -0.62 -17.47 17.22
C GLU A 73 0.17 -17.24 15.93
N GLY A 74 1.41 -17.73 15.92
CA GLY A 74 2.32 -17.54 14.77
C GLY A 74 3.67 -18.20 14.98
N ASN A 75 4.60 -17.93 14.07
CA ASN A 75 5.99 -18.35 14.13
C ASN A 75 6.89 -17.16 14.43
N ASP A 76 8.08 -17.43 14.98
CA ASP A 76 9.15 -16.46 15.20
C ASP A 76 8.66 -15.18 15.91
N ILE A 77 7.79 -15.38 16.92
CA ILE A 77 7.29 -14.28 17.74
C ILE A 77 8.40 -13.78 18.66
N ILE A 78 8.63 -12.50 18.61
CA ILE A 78 9.61 -11.81 19.45
C ILE A 78 8.84 -10.84 20.36
N PHE A 79 9.03 -11.01 21.65
CA PHE A 79 8.53 -10.10 22.66
C PHE A 79 9.71 -9.41 23.36
N ASN A 80 9.64 -8.11 23.53
CA ASN A 80 10.60 -7.34 24.28
C ASN A 80 9.86 -6.45 25.30
N ASP A 81 10.38 -6.39 26.52
CA ASP A 81 9.87 -5.60 27.64
C ASP A 81 10.97 -4.83 28.40
N GLU A 82 12.12 -4.67 27.77
CA GLU A 82 13.30 -4.06 28.39
C GLU A 82 13.31 -2.52 28.31
N MET A 83 12.46 -1.93 27.46
CA MET A 83 12.44 -0.48 27.27
C MET A 83 11.48 0.19 28.25
N SER A 84 11.60 1.50 28.41
CA SER A 84 10.83 2.25 29.41
C SER A 84 9.65 3.06 28.84
N CYS A 85 9.64 3.27 27.54
CA CYS A 85 8.60 4.07 26.86
C CYS A 85 8.43 3.70 25.40
N LEU A 86 7.34 4.16 24.79
CA LEU A 86 7.01 3.94 23.38
C LEU A 86 8.14 4.33 22.43
N LYS A 87 8.79 5.48 22.67
CA LYS A 87 9.89 5.96 21.83
C LYS A 87 11.05 4.98 21.81
N ASP A 88 11.41 4.46 22.96
CA ASP A 88 12.57 3.56 23.08
C ASP A 88 12.24 2.20 22.46
N ALA A 89 11.04 1.66 22.70
CA ALA A 89 10.55 0.44 22.04
C ALA A 89 10.52 0.58 20.51
N TYR A 90 10.00 1.71 19.99
CA TYR A 90 9.99 2.01 18.55
C TYR A 90 11.41 2.09 18.00
N THR A 91 12.31 2.81 18.67
CA THR A 91 13.69 3.00 18.20
C THR A 91 14.44 1.66 18.16
N LEU A 92 14.26 0.82 19.18
CA LEU A 92 14.87 -0.50 19.23
C LEU A 92 14.31 -1.40 18.12
N ALA A 93 12.99 -1.54 18.02
CA ALA A 93 12.34 -2.35 16.99
C ALA A 93 12.73 -1.89 15.57
N GLN A 94 12.76 -0.57 15.33
CA GLN A 94 13.17 0.00 14.06
C GLN A 94 14.64 -0.33 13.73
N SER A 95 15.54 -0.22 14.70
CA SER A 95 16.95 -0.50 14.46
C SER A 95 17.25 -1.97 14.18
N LEU A 96 16.49 -2.89 14.79
CA LEU A 96 16.68 -4.33 14.66
C LEU A 96 16.00 -4.91 13.41
N TYR A 97 14.78 -4.47 13.12
CA TYR A 97 13.92 -5.13 12.12
C TYR A 97 13.64 -4.29 10.87
N PHE A 98 13.83 -2.97 10.97
CA PHE A 98 13.61 -2.03 9.87
C PHE A 98 14.79 -1.06 9.70
N PRO A 99 16.04 -1.56 9.58
CA PRO A 99 17.20 -0.69 9.53
C PRO A 99 17.11 0.23 8.30
N CYS A 100 17.39 1.51 8.52
CA CYS A 100 17.49 2.47 7.43
C CYS A 100 18.73 2.18 6.58
N ASP A 101 18.57 2.12 5.25
CA ASP A 101 19.67 1.92 4.30
C ASP A 101 20.55 3.18 4.10
N GLY A 102 20.29 4.24 4.85
CA GLY A 102 21.02 5.51 4.78
C GLY A 102 20.56 6.44 3.64
N LYS A 103 19.70 5.97 2.74
CA LYS A 103 19.14 6.83 1.69
C LYS A 103 18.13 7.80 2.28
N LYS A 104 18.20 9.04 1.82
CA LYS A 104 17.27 10.10 2.23
C LYS A 104 16.56 10.67 1.00
N LEU A 105 15.29 10.96 1.16
CA LEU A 105 14.57 11.72 0.14
C LEU A 105 15.20 13.10 -0.01
N LYS A 106 15.11 13.67 -1.20
CA LYS A 106 15.56 15.04 -1.47
C LYS A 106 14.83 16.01 -0.55
N LYS A 107 15.56 16.98 -0.02
CA LYS A 107 15.02 17.95 0.95
C LYS A 107 13.84 18.75 0.37
N GLU A 108 13.84 18.95 -0.94
CA GLU A 108 12.80 19.65 -1.70
C GLU A 108 11.44 18.97 -1.52
N PHE A 109 11.38 17.64 -1.43
CA PHE A 109 10.14 16.90 -1.26
C PHE A 109 9.42 17.16 0.08
N PHE A 110 10.16 17.65 1.08
CA PHE A 110 9.60 18.04 2.38
C PHE A 110 9.18 19.51 2.44
N LYS A 111 9.61 20.32 1.48
CA LYS A 111 9.34 21.77 1.44
C LYS A 111 8.26 22.15 0.45
N ALA A 112 8.06 21.33 -0.58
CA ALA A 112 7.11 21.59 -1.63
C ALA A 112 5.72 21.05 -1.28
N PRO A 113 4.64 21.69 -1.77
CA PRO A 113 3.30 21.12 -1.69
C PRO A 113 3.21 19.78 -2.41
N GLN A 114 2.29 18.92 -1.96
CA GLN A 114 1.99 17.67 -2.62
C GLN A 114 0.54 17.70 -3.11
N TYR A 115 0.37 17.68 -4.42
CA TYR A 115 -0.93 17.66 -5.10
C TYR A 115 -1.23 16.23 -5.54
N ASN A 116 -2.41 15.74 -5.20
CA ASN A 116 -2.84 14.40 -5.58
C ASN A 116 -4.12 14.49 -6.41
N SER A 117 -4.14 13.83 -7.55
CA SER A 117 -5.26 13.86 -8.48
C SER A 117 -6.50 13.06 -8.03
N TRP A 118 -6.37 12.24 -6.97
CA TRP A 118 -7.43 11.33 -6.52
C TRP A 118 -8.76 12.04 -6.20
N ILE A 119 -8.70 13.11 -5.40
CA ILE A 119 -9.91 13.83 -4.98
C ILE A 119 -10.64 14.44 -6.17
N GLN A 120 -9.90 14.88 -7.19
CA GLN A 120 -10.48 15.53 -8.37
C GLN A 120 -11.03 14.55 -9.40
N PHE A 121 -10.37 13.40 -9.60
CA PHE A 121 -10.66 12.51 -10.72
C PHE A 121 -11.03 11.08 -10.31
N ALA A 122 -10.76 10.67 -9.09
CA ALA A 122 -10.86 9.29 -8.62
C ALA A 122 -10.22 8.30 -9.64
N TYR A 123 -10.98 7.35 -10.14
CA TYR A 123 -10.52 6.34 -11.11
C TYR A 123 -10.48 6.82 -12.57
N TYR A 124 -10.83 8.08 -12.83
CA TYR A 124 -11.04 8.58 -14.21
C TYR A 124 -10.14 9.76 -14.58
N PRO A 125 -8.85 9.79 -14.18
CA PRO A 125 -7.95 10.83 -14.65
C PRO A 125 -7.74 10.71 -16.15
N ASN A 126 -7.50 11.84 -16.80
CA ASN A 126 -7.16 11.90 -18.21
C ASN A 126 -6.17 13.05 -18.44
N GLN A 127 -5.44 13.00 -19.56
CA GLN A 127 -4.37 13.93 -19.86
C GLN A 127 -4.81 15.40 -19.79
N SER A 128 -5.92 15.74 -20.43
CA SER A 128 -6.41 17.13 -20.46
C SER A 128 -6.84 17.64 -19.10
N GLY A 129 -7.47 16.79 -18.28
CA GLY A 129 -7.87 17.11 -16.93
C GLY A 129 -6.67 17.34 -16.00
N ILE A 130 -5.66 16.46 -16.10
CA ILE A 130 -4.41 16.60 -15.34
C ILE A 130 -3.70 17.91 -15.67
N LEU A 131 -3.53 18.24 -16.95
CA LEU A 131 -2.91 19.50 -17.37
C LEU A 131 -3.72 20.72 -16.93
N LYS A 132 -5.04 20.67 -17.11
CA LYS A 132 -5.92 21.74 -16.63
C LYS A 132 -5.76 21.97 -15.12
N PHE A 133 -5.77 20.90 -14.32
CA PHE A 133 -5.61 21.01 -12.88
C PHE A 133 -4.24 21.60 -12.50
N ALA A 134 -3.17 21.20 -13.18
CA ALA A 134 -1.84 21.77 -12.95
C ALA A 134 -1.76 23.27 -13.28
N HIS A 135 -2.34 23.70 -14.41
CA HIS A 135 -2.43 25.12 -14.75
C HIS A 135 -3.26 25.90 -13.73
N GLU A 136 -4.40 25.37 -13.30
CA GLU A 136 -5.25 26.01 -12.29
C GLU A 136 -4.52 26.23 -10.95
N ILE A 137 -3.63 25.30 -10.55
CA ILE A 137 -2.77 25.46 -9.37
C ILE A 137 -1.89 26.70 -9.52
N ILE A 138 -1.19 26.83 -10.66
CA ILE A 138 -0.29 27.94 -10.93
C ILE A 138 -1.06 29.26 -11.09
N ASP A 139 -2.16 29.27 -11.85
CA ASP A 139 -2.98 30.45 -12.14
C ASP A 139 -3.62 31.03 -10.88
N ASN A 140 -3.89 30.19 -9.87
CA ASN A 140 -4.39 30.62 -8.57
C ASN A 140 -3.25 31.00 -7.58
N GLY A 141 -2.01 31.07 -8.03
CA GLY A 141 -0.89 31.55 -7.24
C GLY A 141 -0.31 30.54 -6.24
N TYR A 142 -0.62 29.27 -6.39
CA TYR A 142 0.00 28.21 -5.60
C TYR A 142 1.35 27.82 -6.21
N GLU A 143 2.30 27.49 -5.34
CA GLU A 143 3.63 27.06 -5.78
C GLU A 143 3.59 25.63 -6.36
N PRO A 144 4.35 25.35 -7.43
CA PRO A 144 4.52 24.01 -7.92
C PRO A 144 5.26 23.14 -6.89
N GLY A 145 4.99 21.85 -6.94
CA GLY A 145 5.60 20.91 -6.01
C GLY A 145 5.59 19.50 -6.57
N ILE A 146 5.16 18.53 -5.77
CA ILE A 146 4.99 17.14 -6.22
C ILE A 146 3.58 16.97 -6.76
N PHE A 147 3.44 16.53 -8.00
CA PHE A 147 2.15 16.20 -8.62
C PHE A 147 2.00 14.69 -8.74
N ILE A 148 1.10 14.11 -7.96
CA ILE A 148 0.82 12.67 -7.94
C ILE A 148 -0.37 12.40 -8.86
N ILE A 149 -0.11 11.70 -9.98
CA ILE A 149 -1.18 11.13 -10.81
C ILE A 149 -1.57 9.82 -10.15
N ASP A 150 -2.73 9.83 -9.49
CA ASP A 150 -3.23 8.72 -8.69
C ASP A 150 -3.82 7.61 -9.57
N GLU A 151 -4.41 6.61 -8.96
CA GLU A 151 -4.98 5.42 -9.62
C GLU A 151 -5.83 5.79 -10.85
N GLY A 152 -5.83 4.90 -11.82
CA GLY A 152 -6.60 5.09 -13.06
C GLY A 152 -5.81 5.65 -14.24
N TRP A 153 -4.51 5.91 -14.12
CA TRP A 153 -3.66 6.32 -15.24
C TRP A 153 -3.29 5.16 -16.17
N HIS A 154 -3.31 3.93 -15.65
CA HIS A 154 -2.88 2.72 -16.37
C HIS A 154 -4.03 2.02 -17.10
N VAL A 155 -3.65 1.21 -18.08
CA VAL A 155 -4.58 0.35 -18.81
C VAL A 155 -5.13 -0.69 -17.85
N SER A 156 -6.45 -0.83 -17.77
CA SER A 156 -7.09 -1.93 -17.08
C SER A 156 -7.32 -1.75 -15.57
N THR A 157 -8.39 -2.36 -15.13
CA THR A 157 -8.75 -2.56 -13.73
C THR A 157 -7.92 -3.65 -13.04
N ALA A 158 -7.01 -4.32 -13.77
CA ALA A 158 -6.15 -5.37 -13.22
C ALA A 158 -4.77 -4.80 -12.84
N TYR A 159 -4.46 -4.77 -11.56
CA TYR A 159 -3.15 -4.36 -11.08
C TYR A 159 -2.02 -5.24 -11.63
N GLY A 160 -0.86 -4.62 -11.83
CA GLY A 160 0.34 -5.29 -12.35
C GLY A 160 0.65 -4.96 -13.81
N GLN A 161 -0.14 -4.10 -14.45
CA GLN A 161 0.15 -3.55 -15.77
C GLN A 161 0.34 -2.04 -15.62
N TRP A 162 1.60 -1.61 -15.58
CA TRP A 162 1.97 -0.20 -15.38
C TRP A 162 2.30 0.47 -16.71
N GLU A 163 1.29 0.50 -17.60
CA GLU A 163 1.36 1.17 -18.89
C GLU A 163 0.24 2.22 -18.94
N PHE A 164 0.52 3.38 -19.53
CA PHE A 164 -0.50 4.41 -19.68
C PHE A 164 -1.66 3.92 -20.55
N ASP A 165 -2.88 4.26 -20.16
CA ASP A 165 -4.05 4.11 -21.02
C ASP A 165 -4.03 5.21 -22.09
N PHE A 166 -3.55 4.88 -23.29
CA PHE A 166 -3.41 5.83 -24.39
C PHE A 166 -4.76 6.40 -24.89
N ALA A 167 -5.89 5.79 -24.55
CA ALA A 167 -7.20 6.40 -24.85
C ALA A 167 -7.46 7.63 -23.97
N ARG A 168 -7.00 7.62 -22.71
CA ARG A 168 -7.12 8.72 -21.76
C ARG A 168 -5.89 9.61 -21.71
N PHE A 169 -4.74 9.07 -22.03
CA PHE A 169 -3.45 9.73 -22.04
C PHE A 169 -2.76 9.56 -23.41
N PRO A 170 -3.24 10.24 -24.45
CA PRO A 170 -2.76 10.02 -25.82
C PRO A 170 -1.29 10.38 -26.02
N ASN A 171 -0.71 11.25 -25.20
CA ASN A 171 0.71 11.58 -25.22
C ASN A 171 1.23 11.82 -23.81
N PRO A 172 1.44 10.74 -23.00
CA PRO A 172 1.85 10.89 -21.60
C PRO A 172 3.23 11.56 -21.46
N LYS A 173 4.12 11.38 -22.44
CA LYS A 173 5.43 12.06 -22.42
C LYS A 173 5.26 13.57 -22.49
N ALA A 174 4.49 14.07 -23.45
CA ALA A 174 4.27 15.52 -23.57
C ALA A 174 3.59 16.10 -22.34
N MET A 175 2.62 15.37 -21.73
CA MET A 175 1.99 15.75 -20.48
C MET A 175 3.02 15.90 -19.36
N VAL A 176 3.89 14.90 -19.17
CA VAL A 176 4.93 14.95 -18.14
C VAL A 176 5.93 16.06 -18.40
N ASP A 177 6.35 16.28 -19.66
CA ASP A 177 7.24 17.37 -20.04
C ASP A 177 6.61 18.74 -19.71
N GLU A 178 5.31 18.92 -19.96
CA GLU A 178 4.58 20.14 -19.64
C GLU A 178 4.47 20.35 -18.12
N LEU A 179 4.14 19.32 -17.35
CA LEU A 179 4.12 19.38 -15.88
C LEU A 179 5.52 19.78 -15.33
N HIS A 180 6.59 19.22 -15.89
CA HIS A 180 7.95 19.61 -15.52
C HIS A 180 8.25 21.06 -15.88
N SER A 181 7.77 21.56 -17.03
CA SER A 181 7.95 22.95 -17.43
C SER A 181 7.23 23.93 -16.51
N LEU A 182 6.12 23.51 -15.90
CA LEU A 182 5.40 24.25 -14.87
C LEU A 182 6.09 24.18 -13.49
N GLY A 183 7.15 23.40 -13.33
CA GLY A 183 7.93 23.26 -12.10
C GLY A 183 7.51 22.10 -11.20
N PHE A 184 6.58 21.25 -11.62
CA PHE A 184 6.18 20.09 -10.83
C PHE A 184 7.18 18.94 -10.96
N THR A 185 7.35 18.19 -9.87
CA THR A 185 7.91 16.82 -9.91
C THR A 185 6.76 15.84 -10.02
N VAL A 186 6.74 15.02 -11.08
CA VAL A 186 5.65 14.08 -11.34
C VAL A 186 5.90 12.75 -10.67
N MET A 187 4.89 12.22 -9.99
CA MET A 187 4.84 10.86 -9.44
C MET A 187 3.62 10.13 -9.99
N LEU A 188 3.78 8.84 -10.23
CA LEU A 188 2.67 7.95 -10.56
C LEU A 188 2.34 7.08 -9.34
N TRP A 189 1.07 6.99 -9.01
CA TRP A 189 0.60 6.03 -8.04
C TRP A 189 0.80 4.60 -8.56
N VAL A 190 1.34 3.72 -7.74
CA VAL A 190 1.48 2.30 -8.05
C VAL A 190 1.15 1.46 -6.82
N VAL A 191 0.53 0.31 -7.04
CA VAL A 191 0.33 -0.70 -6.02
C VAL A 191 1.22 -1.91 -6.33
N PRO A 192 1.94 -2.48 -5.35
CA PRO A 192 2.87 -3.59 -5.60
C PRO A 192 2.15 -4.94 -5.71
N PHE A 193 0.87 -4.94 -6.06
CA PHE A 193 0.07 -6.15 -6.21
C PHE A 193 -0.19 -6.45 -7.68
N VAL A 194 -0.34 -7.72 -7.98
CA VAL A 194 -0.70 -8.23 -9.29
C VAL A 194 -1.99 -9.01 -9.15
N CYS A 195 -3.01 -8.62 -9.90
CA CYS A 195 -4.26 -9.36 -9.93
C CYS A 195 -4.08 -10.71 -10.63
N SER A 196 -4.68 -11.78 -10.09
CA SER A 196 -4.57 -13.12 -10.65
C SER A 196 -5.19 -13.26 -12.07
N ASN A 197 -6.04 -12.32 -12.46
CA ASN A 197 -6.61 -12.22 -13.81
C ASN A 197 -5.87 -11.20 -14.69
N GLY A 198 -4.79 -10.61 -14.20
CA GLY A 198 -4.03 -9.59 -14.92
C GLY A 198 -2.95 -10.18 -15.85
N PRO A 199 -2.62 -9.49 -16.97
CA PRO A 199 -1.61 -9.96 -17.91
C PRO A 199 -0.22 -10.21 -17.28
N ALA A 200 0.15 -9.44 -16.27
CA ALA A 200 1.43 -9.61 -15.57
C ALA A 200 1.47 -10.92 -14.77
N TYR A 201 0.37 -11.31 -14.14
CA TYR A 201 0.26 -12.58 -13.43
C TYR A 201 0.36 -13.76 -14.41
N VAL A 202 -0.37 -13.71 -15.52
CA VAL A 202 -0.32 -14.73 -16.57
C VAL A 202 1.11 -14.86 -17.12
N ARG A 203 1.80 -13.74 -17.36
CA ARG A 203 3.20 -13.74 -17.79
C ARG A 203 4.14 -14.38 -16.76
N SER A 204 3.92 -14.15 -15.47
CA SER A 204 4.74 -14.75 -14.41
C SER A 204 4.57 -16.26 -14.29
N LEU A 205 3.43 -16.80 -14.71
CA LEU A 205 3.15 -18.24 -14.74
C LEU A 205 3.72 -18.96 -15.97
N ARG A 206 4.09 -18.23 -17.04
CA ARG A 206 4.61 -18.84 -18.28
C ARG A 206 5.73 -19.87 -18.08
N PRO A 207 6.73 -19.66 -17.19
CA PRO A 207 7.75 -20.67 -16.94
C PRO A 207 7.20 -21.97 -16.32
N LEU A 208 6.07 -21.87 -15.58
CA LEU A 208 5.40 -22.98 -14.92
C LEU A 208 4.42 -23.69 -15.88
N ILE A 209 3.83 -22.95 -16.80
CA ILE A 209 2.86 -23.42 -17.80
C ILE A 209 3.51 -24.39 -18.82
N GLY A 210 4.80 -24.24 -19.10
CA GLY A 210 5.53 -25.14 -19.99
C GLY A 210 5.59 -26.60 -19.51
N THR A 211 5.13 -26.89 -18.30
CA THR A 211 5.09 -28.23 -17.69
C THR A 211 3.69 -28.84 -17.61
N ASP A 212 2.64 -28.03 -17.82
CA ASP A 212 1.24 -28.50 -17.77
C ASP A 212 0.37 -27.81 -18.85
N PRO A 213 0.09 -28.52 -19.97
CA PRO A 213 -0.71 -27.98 -21.07
C PRO A 213 -2.16 -27.65 -20.72
N GLU A 214 -2.80 -28.41 -19.80
CA GLU A 214 -4.20 -28.17 -19.40
C GLU A 214 -4.33 -26.90 -18.57
N MET A 215 -3.37 -26.67 -17.67
CA MET A 215 -3.30 -25.42 -16.90
C MET A 215 -3.05 -24.21 -17.82
N ALA A 216 -2.22 -24.37 -18.83
CA ALA A 216 -1.97 -23.34 -19.83
C ALA A 216 -3.26 -22.94 -20.55
N GLU A 217 -4.02 -23.91 -21.07
CA GLU A 217 -5.26 -23.68 -21.80
C GLU A 217 -6.33 -23.01 -20.91
N HIS A 218 -6.45 -23.42 -19.66
CA HIS A 218 -7.39 -22.82 -18.71
C HIS A 218 -7.08 -21.35 -18.40
N ILE A 219 -5.80 -21.02 -18.23
CA ILE A 219 -5.35 -19.64 -17.99
C ILE A 219 -5.55 -18.77 -19.22
N TYR A 220 -5.23 -19.26 -20.41
CA TYR A 220 -5.45 -18.54 -21.67
C TYR A 220 -6.92 -18.26 -21.94
N LYS A 221 -7.82 -19.23 -21.79
CA LYS A 221 -9.27 -19.05 -21.93
C LYS A 221 -9.80 -17.96 -21.00
N ARG A 222 -9.40 -17.97 -19.74
CA ARG A 222 -9.81 -16.96 -18.76
C ARG A 222 -9.31 -15.56 -19.10
N THR A 223 -8.13 -15.45 -19.70
CA THR A 223 -7.58 -14.15 -20.13
C THR A 223 -8.34 -13.59 -21.32
N GLU A 224 -8.67 -14.43 -22.32
CA GLU A 224 -9.47 -14.04 -23.49
C GLU A 224 -10.89 -13.63 -23.10
N GLU A 225 -11.54 -14.35 -22.19
CA GLU A 225 -12.86 -14.01 -21.67
C GLU A 225 -12.88 -12.66 -20.97
N ASN A 226 -11.86 -12.37 -20.15
CA ASN A 226 -11.74 -11.09 -19.46
C ASN A 226 -11.46 -9.94 -20.44
N GLU A 227 -10.60 -10.13 -21.44
CA GLU A 227 -10.37 -9.13 -22.49
C GLU A 227 -11.63 -8.84 -23.31
N MET A 228 -12.45 -9.85 -23.58
CA MET A 228 -13.71 -9.70 -24.30
C MET A 228 -14.73 -8.90 -23.49
N VAL A 229 -14.85 -9.18 -22.18
CA VAL A 229 -15.73 -8.42 -21.27
C VAL A 229 -15.28 -6.96 -21.17
N GLU A 230 -13.99 -6.68 -21.12
CA GLU A 230 -13.48 -5.31 -21.10
C GLU A 230 -13.70 -4.58 -22.43
N ARG A 231 -13.54 -5.25 -23.58
CA ARG A 231 -13.87 -4.67 -24.89
C ARG A 231 -15.36 -4.32 -25.02
N GLN A 232 -16.24 -5.17 -24.49
CA GLN A 232 -17.68 -4.87 -24.48
C GLN A 232 -18.03 -3.68 -23.59
N ARG A 233 -17.38 -3.54 -22.43
CA ARG A 233 -17.57 -2.38 -21.52
C ARG A 233 -17.03 -1.07 -22.10
N ARG A 234 -16.04 -1.11 -23.00
CA ARG A 234 -15.52 0.09 -23.68
C ARG A 234 -16.40 0.56 -24.84
N ASN A 235 -17.26 -0.31 -25.34
CA ASN A 235 -18.13 -0.04 -26.50
C ASN A 235 -19.58 0.24 -26.08
N SER A 236 -19.89 0.20 -24.80
CA SER A 236 -21.19 0.59 -24.19
C SER A 236 -21.06 1.90 -23.43
#